data_0d0f31ac525dfcbc266d3ff79c1ee719
#
_entry.id   0d0f31ac525dfcbc266d3ff79c1ee719
#
_cell.length_a   1.000
_cell.length_b   1.000
_cell.length_c   1.000
_cell.angle_alpha   90.00
_cell.angle_beta   90.00
_cell.angle_gamma   90.00
#
_symmetry.space_group_name_H-M   'P 1'
#
loop_
_entity.id
_entity.type
_entity.pdbx_description
1 polymer ?
#
loop_
_entity_poly.entity_id
_entity_poly.type
_entity_poly.pdbx_seq_one_letter_code
_entity_poly.pdbx_strand_id
1 'polypeptide(L)'
;ADACVKAGSLDGKFCPVGGQPVMAQIADILGLAATEAEPMVAVVRCNGSCANRPRINQYDGAKSCAIAASLYGGETGCSYGCLGCGDCVAACQFDAIHMNPETGLPEVDEAKCTACGACVKACPKAIIEIRPQGKKSRRVYISCVNKDKGAVARKACTVSCIGCGKCVKTCPFEAITLENNLAYIDPNKCKSCRKCVEVCPQNTIIELNFPPRKPKAEEAPKPKTEETSKPVAAETPKTVATEAPKVTE
;
A
#
# COMPACT_ATOMS: atom_id res chain seq x y z
N ALA A 1 -8.27 32.09 3.36
CA ALA A 1 -9.18 33.17 3.00
C ALA A 1 -8.74 33.87 1.70
N ASP A 2 -7.52 34.47 1.63
CA ASP A 2 -7.05 35.22 0.45
C ASP A 2 -7.17 34.49 -0.89
N ALA A 3 -6.90 33.17 -0.90
CA ALA A 3 -7.01 32.36 -2.10
C ALA A 3 -8.46 32.20 -2.57
N CYS A 4 -9.44 32.22 -1.66
CA CYS A 4 -10.86 32.16 -1.99
C CYS A 4 -11.35 33.50 -2.55
N VAL A 5 -10.93 34.59 -1.90
CA VAL A 5 -11.26 35.96 -2.35
C VAL A 5 -10.72 36.23 -3.75
N LYS A 6 -9.45 35.92 -4.00
CA LYS A 6 -8.79 36.12 -5.31
C LYS A 6 -9.39 35.28 -6.42
N ALA A 7 -9.89 34.10 -6.12
CA ALA A 7 -10.46 33.22 -7.14
C ALA A 7 -11.96 33.44 -7.40
N GLY A 8 -12.67 34.14 -6.52
CA GLY A 8 -14.11 34.34 -6.63
C GLY A 8 -14.94 33.03 -6.59
N SER A 9 -14.31 31.91 -6.18
CA SER A 9 -14.97 30.61 -6.03
C SER A 9 -14.37 29.80 -4.89
N LEU A 10 -15.16 28.89 -4.32
CA LEU A 10 -14.72 27.94 -3.29
C LEU A 10 -14.33 26.58 -3.86
N ASP A 11 -14.44 26.38 -5.17
CA ASP A 11 -14.15 25.11 -5.83
C ASP A 11 -12.71 24.66 -5.60
N GLY A 12 -12.55 23.42 -5.14
CA GLY A 12 -11.24 22.86 -4.84
C GLY A 12 -10.52 23.47 -3.62
N LYS A 13 -11.21 24.35 -2.87
CA LYS A 13 -10.68 24.97 -1.67
C LYS A 13 -11.42 24.44 -0.44
N PHE A 14 -10.66 24.03 0.53
CA PHE A 14 -11.17 23.45 1.78
C PHE A 14 -10.34 23.91 2.96
N CYS A 15 -11.01 24.23 4.07
CA CYS A 15 -10.31 24.50 5.33
C CYS A 15 -10.12 23.20 6.09
N PRO A 16 -8.89 22.65 6.17
CA PRO A 16 -8.66 21.36 6.81
C PRO A 16 -8.96 21.37 8.32
N VAL A 17 -8.83 22.52 8.95
CA VAL A 17 -9.04 22.66 10.40
C VAL A 17 -10.52 22.90 10.74
N GLY A 18 -11.16 23.82 10.01
CA GLY A 18 -12.54 24.22 10.30
C GLY A 18 -13.62 23.36 9.64
N GLY A 19 -13.23 22.51 8.69
CA GLY A 19 -14.17 21.63 7.99
C GLY A 19 -15.29 22.36 7.26
N GLN A 20 -16.38 21.64 7.00
CA GLN A 20 -17.60 22.19 6.36
C GLN A 20 -18.25 23.35 7.08
N PRO A 21 -18.37 23.38 8.42
CA PRO A 21 -18.98 24.52 9.10
C PRO A 21 -18.28 25.84 8.83
N VAL A 22 -16.95 25.86 8.82
CA VAL A 22 -16.17 27.06 8.53
C VAL A 22 -16.26 27.41 7.03
N MET A 23 -16.31 26.42 6.15
CA MET A 23 -16.48 26.65 4.72
C MET A 23 -17.87 27.27 4.42
N ALA A 24 -18.91 26.84 5.11
CA ALA A 24 -20.25 27.46 4.99
C ALA A 24 -20.23 28.94 5.44
N GLN A 25 -19.60 29.24 6.56
CA GLN A 25 -19.45 30.63 7.03
C GLN A 25 -18.66 31.49 6.05
N ILE A 26 -17.58 30.94 5.46
CA ILE A 26 -16.80 31.66 4.43
C ILE A 26 -17.67 31.90 3.18
N ALA A 27 -18.48 30.93 2.78
CA ALA A 27 -19.39 31.04 1.67
C ALA A 27 -20.43 32.16 1.89
N ASP A 28 -21.03 32.20 3.06
CA ASP A 28 -22.01 33.23 3.46
C ASP A 28 -21.37 34.64 3.44
N ILE A 29 -20.17 34.79 4.00
CA ILE A 29 -19.44 36.08 4.03
C ILE A 29 -19.07 36.56 2.61
N LEU A 30 -18.69 35.63 1.73
CA LEU A 30 -18.27 35.97 0.36
C LEU A 30 -19.42 36.01 -0.66
N GLY A 31 -20.65 35.66 -0.24
CA GLY A 31 -21.81 35.55 -1.15
C GLY A 31 -21.66 34.44 -2.20
N LEU A 32 -20.90 33.36 -1.88
CA LEU A 32 -20.61 32.24 -2.74
C LEU A 32 -21.40 31.00 -2.32
N ALA A 33 -21.66 30.09 -3.26
CA ALA A 33 -22.26 28.81 -2.92
C ALA A 33 -21.25 27.93 -2.14
N ALA A 34 -21.67 27.36 -1.01
CA ALA A 34 -20.85 26.38 -0.29
C ALA A 34 -20.81 25.08 -1.08
N THR A 35 -19.62 24.64 -1.46
CA THR A 35 -19.41 23.34 -2.10
C THR A 35 -19.26 22.28 -1.02
N GLU A 36 -20.11 21.24 -1.02
CA GLU A 36 -19.93 20.08 -0.15
C GLU A 36 -18.71 19.29 -0.62
N ALA A 37 -17.63 19.38 0.12
CA ALA A 37 -16.44 18.53 -0.13
C ALA A 37 -16.60 17.18 0.58
N GLU A 38 -16.29 16.09 -0.11
CA GLU A 38 -16.20 14.79 0.55
C GLU A 38 -15.14 14.82 1.65
N PRO A 39 -15.43 14.28 2.84
CA PRO A 39 -14.44 14.23 3.91
C PRO A 39 -13.25 13.37 3.45
N MET A 40 -12.05 13.92 3.66
CA MET A 40 -10.79 13.29 3.27
C MET A 40 -10.03 12.85 4.52
N VAL A 41 -9.18 11.85 4.38
CA VAL A 41 -8.32 11.33 5.46
C VAL A 41 -6.99 10.82 4.92
N ALA A 42 -5.94 10.91 5.73
CA ALA A 42 -4.66 10.31 5.41
C ALA A 42 -4.74 8.79 5.54
N VAL A 43 -4.15 8.06 4.60
CA VAL A 43 -3.99 6.61 4.66
C VAL A 43 -2.53 6.23 4.47
N VAL A 44 -2.10 5.20 5.22
CA VAL A 44 -0.73 4.67 5.15
C VAL A 44 -0.70 3.47 4.23
N ARG A 45 0.03 3.58 3.12
CA ARG A 45 0.16 2.54 2.11
C ARG A 45 1.37 1.63 2.37
N CYS A 46 1.50 1.16 3.59
CA CYS A 46 2.51 0.18 3.96
C CYS A 46 1.95 -0.71 5.07
N ASN A 47 1.92 -2.03 4.85
CA ASN A 47 1.55 -3.04 5.84
C ASN A 47 2.74 -3.91 6.24
N GLY A 48 3.95 -3.49 5.89
CA GLY A 48 5.18 -4.16 6.25
C GLY A 48 5.56 -3.93 7.71
N SER A 49 4.83 -4.56 8.63
CA SER A 49 5.17 -4.58 10.06
C SER A 49 6.53 -5.24 10.32
N CYS A 50 7.04 -5.13 11.53
CA CYS A 50 8.29 -5.79 11.95
C CYS A 50 8.26 -7.31 11.71
N ALA A 51 7.09 -7.95 11.83
CA ALA A 51 6.90 -9.38 11.55
C ALA A 51 6.96 -9.73 10.06
N ASN A 52 6.44 -8.84 9.21
CA ASN A 52 6.34 -9.06 7.77
C ASN A 52 7.58 -8.65 6.99
N ARG A 53 8.42 -7.83 7.58
CA ARG A 53 9.56 -7.19 6.94
C ARG A 53 10.76 -7.25 7.89
N PRO A 54 11.58 -8.32 7.83
CA PRO A 54 12.71 -8.50 8.72
C PRO A 54 13.75 -7.40 8.52
N ARG A 55 14.40 -7.00 9.61
CA ARG A 55 15.55 -6.11 9.56
C ARG A 55 16.74 -6.87 9.01
N ILE A 56 17.48 -6.24 8.11
CA ILE A 56 18.69 -6.78 7.50
C ILE A 56 19.95 -6.05 7.99
N ASN A 57 19.78 -4.87 8.58
CA ASN A 57 20.84 -4.08 9.18
C ASN A 57 20.27 -3.25 10.34
N GLN A 58 21.15 -2.71 11.16
CA GLN A 58 20.83 -1.82 12.27
C GLN A 58 21.46 -0.45 12.00
N TYR A 59 20.70 0.61 12.24
CA TYR A 59 21.15 1.99 12.13
C TYR A 59 21.20 2.63 13.51
N ASP A 60 22.38 3.09 13.90
CA ASP A 60 22.64 3.73 15.19
C ASP A 60 22.95 5.23 15.00
N GLY A 61 22.16 5.91 14.20
CA GLY A 61 22.27 7.35 13.95
C GLY A 61 21.01 8.11 14.33
N ALA A 62 20.91 9.35 13.84
CA ALA A 62 19.77 10.22 14.09
C ALA A 62 18.46 9.58 13.57
N LYS A 63 17.47 9.43 14.45
CA LYS A 63 16.17 8.82 14.13
C LYS A 63 15.28 9.80 13.38
N SER A 64 15.50 9.92 12.08
CA SER A 64 14.67 10.68 11.15
C SER A 64 14.49 9.90 9.86
N CYS A 65 13.27 9.86 9.34
CA CYS A 65 12.97 9.21 8.06
C CYS A 65 13.71 9.92 6.90
N ALA A 66 13.81 11.24 6.93
CA ALA A 66 14.51 12.00 5.90
C ALA A 66 16.00 11.64 5.84
N ILE A 67 16.66 11.55 6.99
CA ILE A 67 18.09 11.17 7.09
C ILE A 67 18.28 9.70 6.69
N ALA A 68 17.47 8.80 7.24
CA ALA A 68 17.57 7.37 6.91
C ALA A 68 17.34 7.10 5.42
N ALA A 69 16.40 7.81 4.79
CA ALA A 69 16.12 7.67 3.36
C ALA A 69 17.28 8.15 2.47
N SER A 70 18.00 9.19 2.88
CA SER A 70 19.13 9.76 2.11
C SER A 70 20.41 8.94 2.26
N LEU A 71 20.63 8.31 3.42
CA LEU A 71 21.89 7.61 3.71
C LEU A 71 21.92 6.17 3.20
N TYR A 72 20.90 5.37 3.50
CA TYR A 72 20.97 3.91 3.24
C TYR A 72 19.61 3.26 2.91
N GLY A 73 18.54 4.02 2.81
CA GLY A 73 17.24 3.53 2.37
C GLY A 73 16.39 2.79 3.41
N GLY A 74 16.91 2.50 4.60
CA GLY A 74 16.20 1.88 5.71
C GLY A 74 16.81 0.55 6.20
N GLU A 75 16.40 0.11 7.39
CA GLU A 75 16.93 -1.09 8.08
C GLU A 75 16.40 -2.42 7.50
N THR A 76 15.47 -2.37 6.58
CA THR A 76 14.80 -3.56 6.04
C THR A 76 15.11 -3.74 4.55
N GLY A 77 14.93 -4.94 4.02
CA GLY A 77 15.15 -5.26 2.62
C GLY A 77 14.20 -4.56 1.63
N CYS A 78 13.16 -3.86 2.11
CA CYS A 78 12.23 -3.14 1.24
C CYS A 78 12.63 -1.67 1.11
N SER A 79 13.16 -1.29 -0.04
CA SER A 79 13.59 0.08 -0.35
C SER A 79 12.44 1.12 -0.33
N TYR A 80 11.20 0.68 -0.46
CA TYR A 80 10.00 1.53 -0.53
C TYR A 80 9.23 1.62 0.77
N GLY A 81 9.47 0.72 1.71
CA GLY A 81 8.66 0.60 2.93
C GLY A 81 8.85 1.73 3.92
N CYS A 82 7.99 1.75 4.94
CA CYS A 82 8.08 2.68 6.06
C CYS A 82 9.43 2.54 6.78
N LEU A 83 10.06 3.65 7.15
CA LEU A 83 11.33 3.67 7.88
C LEU A 83 11.15 3.59 9.40
N GLY A 84 9.94 3.89 9.89
CA GLY A 84 9.60 3.74 11.30
C GLY A 84 10.13 4.84 12.23
N CYS A 85 10.76 5.91 11.70
CA CYS A 85 11.36 6.95 12.56
C CYS A 85 10.36 8.00 13.07
N GLY A 86 9.12 8.07 12.51
CA GLY A 86 8.06 8.93 13.05
C GLY A 86 8.05 10.37 12.56
N ASP A 87 8.77 10.77 11.50
CA ASP A 87 8.73 12.14 10.97
C ASP A 87 7.30 12.61 10.62
N CYS A 88 6.44 11.68 10.17
CA CYS A 88 5.03 11.95 9.89
C CYS A 88 4.22 12.26 11.16
N VAL A 89 4.59 11.67 12.31
CA VAL A 89 4.00 11.95 13.62
C VAL A 89 4.43 13.33 14.09
N ALA A 90 5.72 13.62 14.02
CA ALA A 90 6.27 14.93 14.40
C ALA A 90 5.70 16.09 13.55
N ALA A 91 5.35 15.83 12.29
CA ALA A 91 4.75 16.81 11.40
C ALA A 91 3.25 17.04 11.64
N CYS A 92 2.57 16.18 12.41
CA CYS A 92 1.13 16.27 12.64
C CYS A 92 0.82 17.24 13.79
N GLN A 93 0.15 18.34 13.47
CA GLN A 93 -0.25 19.35 14.46
C GLN A 93 -1.57 19.01 15.19
N PHE A 94 -2.24 17.94 14.76
CA PHE A 94 -3.58 17.56 15.23
C PHE A 94 -3.56 16.30 16.09
N ASP A 95 -2.39 15.75 16.39
CA ASP A 95 -2.24 14.48 17.11
C ASP A 95 -3.10 13.35 16.51
N ALA A 96 -3.18 13.35 15.17
CA ALA A 96 -4.00 12.42 14.40
C ALA A 96 -3.21 11.22 13.85
N ILE A 97 -1.90 11.15 14.08
CA ILE A 97 -1.06 10.05 13.62
C ILE A 97 -0.04 9.71 14.71
N HIS A 98 0.10 8.43 15.00
CA HIS A 98 1.02 7.91 16.01
C HIS A 98 1.71 6.65 15.50
N MET A 99 2.86 6.31 16.08
CA MET A 99 3.55 5.06 15.78
C MET A 99 2.99 3.94 16.64
N ASN A 100 2.54 2.87 16.00
CA ASN A 100 2.18 1.65 16.71
C ASN A 100 3.45 0.89 17.11
N PRO A 101 3.70 0.65 18.40
CA PRO A 101 4.92 0.00 18.88
C PRO A 101 5.03 -1.48 18.48
N GLU A 102 3.91 -2.16 18.28
CA GLU A 102 3.89 -3.57 17.90
C GLU A 102 4.21 -3.78 16.42
N THR A 103 3.65 -2.94 15.56
CA THR A 103 3.81 -3.06 14.11
C THR A 103 5.00 -2.26 13.57
N GLY A 104 5.44 -1.23 14.30
CA GLY A 104 6.43 -0.27 13.85
C GLY A 104 5.94 0.63 12.70
N LEU A 105 4.64 0.71 12.50
CA LEU A 105 4.01 1.49 11.42
C LEU A 105 3.22 2.67 12.00
N PRO A 106 3.08 3.78 11.25
CA PRO A 106 2.19 4.86 11.64
C PRO A 106 0.73 4.47 11.45
N GLU A 107 -0.09 4.80 12.42
CA GLU A 107 -1.55 4.66 12.39
C GLU A 107 -2.21 6.04 12.44
N VAL A 108 -3.32 6.19 11.72
CA VAL A 108 -4.04 7.45 11.60
C VAL A 108 -5.36 7.35 12.36
N ASP A 109 -5.57 8.26 13.30
CA ASP A 109 -6.87 8.49 13.93
C ASP A 109 -7.75 9.31 12.98
N GLU A 110 -8.74 8.66 12.40
CA GLU A 110 -9.64 9.25 11.41
C GLU A 110 -10.51 10.37 12.00
N ALA A 111 -10.80 10.33 13.31
CA ALA A 111 -11.63 11.34 13.97
C ALA A 111 -10.87 12.66 14.17
N LYS A 112 -9.54 12.59 14.36
CA LYS A 112 -8.68 13.76 14.54
C LYS A 112 -8.07 14.25 13.22
N CYS A 113 -8.05 13.40 12.18
CA CYS A 113 -7.37 13.73 10.92
C CYS A 113 -8.11 14.78 10.11
N THR A 114 -7.49 15.92 9.90
CA THR A 114 -8.02 17.05 9.11
C THR A 114 -7.61 17.00 7.63
N ALA A 115 -6.93 15.94 7.18
CA ALA A 115 -6.43 15.79 5.81
C ALA A 115 -5.52 16.94 5.31
N CYS A 116 -4.82 17.63 6.21
CA CYS A 116 -3.97 18.79 5.88
C CYS A 116 -2.75 18.46 5.00
N GLY A 117 -2.37 17.20 4.88
CA GLY A 117 -1.27 16.73 4.04
C GLY A 117 0.14 16.94 4.62
N ALA A 118 0.30 17.41 5.88
CA ALA A 118 1.61 17.60 6.49
C ALA A 118 2.41 16.28 6.59
N CYS A 119 1.76 15.20 7.00
CA CYS A 119 2.35 13.86 7.07
C CYS A 119 2.73 13.29 5.68
N VAL A 120 2.00 13.64 4.62
CA VAL A 120 2.33 13.27 3.24
C VAL A 120 3.64 13.93 2.81
N LYS A 121 3.78 15.23 3.07
CA LYS A 121 4.98 16.01 2.74
C LYS A 121 6.21 15.57 3.54
N ALA A 122 6.01 15.17 4.81
CA ALA A 122 7.08 14.71 5.69
C ALA A 122 7.61 13.32 5.33
N CYS A 123 6.86 12.52 4.56
CA CYS A 123 7.24 11.15 4.28
C CYS A 123 8.17 11.04 3.05
N PRO A 124 9.46 10.74 3.21
CA PRO A 124 10.41 10.64 2.08
C PRO A 124 10.14 9.43 1.17
N LYS A 125 9.40 8.42 1.67
CA LYS A 125 9.03 7.22 0.91
C LYS A 125 7.66 7.34 0.21
N ALA A 126 6.96 8.47 0.35
CA ALA A 126 5.64 8.74 -0.25
C ALA A 126 4.62 7.61 0.00
N ILE A 127 4.63 7.03 1.21
CA ILE A 127 3.71 5.96 1.60
C ILE A 127 2.38 6.46 2.17
N ILE A 128 2.26 7.77 2.42
CA ILE A 128 1.05 8.38 2.96
C ILE A 128 0.38 9.17 1.84
N GLU A 129 -0.92 8.99 1.67
CA GLU A 129 -1.71 9.75 0.72
C GLU A 129 -3.04 10.19 1.34
N ILE A 130 -3.62 11.27 0.83
CA ILE A 130 -4.95 11.73 1.23
C ILE A 130 -5.98 11.06 0.32
N ARG A 131 -6.99 10.41 0.93
CA ARG A 131 -8.07 9.73 0.21
C ARG A 131 -9.45 10.16 0.72
N PRO A 132 -10.48 10.08 -0.12
CA PRO A 132 -11.85 10.21 0.35
C PRO A 132 -12.15 9.21 1.45
N GLN A 133 -12.84 9.67 2.49
CA GLN A 133 -13.22 8.82 3.61
C GLN A 133 -14.26 7.77 3.21
N GLY A 134 -15.03 8.05 2.17
CA GLY A 134 -16.06 7.17 1.63
C GLY A 134 -17.28 7.04 2.54
N LYS A 135 -18.32 6.37 2.05
CA LYS A 135 -19.57 6.16 2.82
C LYS A 135 -19.30 5.29 4.04
N LYS A 136 -19.69 5.77 5.23
CA LYS A 136 -19.45 5.09 6.53
C LYS A 136 -17.97 4.83 6.80
N SER A 137 -17.09 5.71 6.36
CA SER A 137 -15.63 5.60 6.47
C SER A 137 -15.02 4.32 5.84
N ARG A 138 -15.76 3.67 4.92
CA ARG A 138 -15.32 2.42 4.31
C ARG A 138 -14.35 2.66 3.16
N ARG A 139 -13.20 2.02 3.22
CA ARG A 139 -12.16 2.14 2.20
C ARG A 139 -11.51 0.79 1.88
N VAL A 140 -11.14 0.64 0.62
CA VAL A 140 -10.33 -0.48 0.14
C VAL A 140 -9.14 0.10 -0.61
N TYR A 141 -7.93 -0.25 -0.22
CA TYR A 141 -6.73 0.24 -0.88
C TYR A 141 -5.58 -0.77 -0.79
N ILE A 142 -4.60 -0.59 -1.66
CA ILE A 142 -3.40 -1.42 -1.67
C ILE A 142 -2.38 -0.83 -0.70
N SER A 143 -2.08 -1.56 0.35
CA SER A 143 -1.14 -1.18 1.41
C SER A 143 0.29 -1.57 1.05
N CYS A 144 0.74 -1.11 -0.12
CA CYS A 144 2.09 -1.30 -0.63
C CYS A 144 2.42 -0.20 -1.64
N VAL A 145 3.68 0.22 -1.69
CA VAL A 145 4.22 1.15 -2.69
C VAL A 145 5.48 0.59 -3.37
N ASN A 146 5.79 -0.68 -3.15
CA ASN A 146 6.96 -1.35 -3.74
C ASN A 146 6.74 -1.58 -5.23
N LYS A 147 7.72 -1.17 -6.06
CA LYS A 147 7.72 -1.28 -7.52
C LYS A 147 8.70 -2.35 -8.02
N ASP A 148 9.36 -3.08 -7.12
CA ASP A 148 10.26 -4.17 -7.49
C ASP A 148 9.51 -5.31 -8.17
N LYS A 149 10.25 -6.14 -8.92
CA LYS A 149 9.70 -7.38 -9.48
C LYS A 149 9.16 -8.27 -8.36
N GLY A 150 8.04 -8.93 -8.59
CA GLY A 150 7.29 -9.67 -7.57
C GLY A 150 8.13 -10.65 -6.74
N ALA A 151 9.14 -11.30 -7.32
CA ALA A 151 10.05 -12.19 -6.59
C ALA A 151 10.93 -11.43 -5.58
N VAL A 152 11.42 -10.25 -5.93
CA VAL A 152 12.23 -9.38 -5.05
C VAL A 152 11.35 -8.79 -3.96
N ALA A 153 10.21 -8.22 -4.35
CA ALA A 153 9.25 -7.64 -3.42
C ALA A 153 8.81 -8.64 -2.33
N ARG A 154 8.51 -9.90 -2.72
CA ARG A 154 8.12 -10.96 -1.78
C ARG A 154 9.24 -11.36 -0.82
N LYS A 155 10.50 -11.37 -1.26
CA LYS A 155 11.65 -11.63 -0.37
C LYS A 155 11.84 -10.53 0.67
N ALA A 156 11.59 -9.28 0.26
CA ALA A 156 11.73 -8.12 1.13
C ALA A 156 10.57 -7.94 2.13
N CYS A 157 9.35 -8.38 1.78
CA CYS A 157 8.17 -8.23 2.63
C CYS A 157 7.11 -9.28 2.26
N THR A 158 6.64 -10.05 3.24
CA THR A 158 5.67 -11.16 3.04
C THR A 158 4.29 -10.69 2.58
N VAL A 159 3.93 -9.44 2.86
CA VAL A 159 2.64 -8.83 2.47
C VAL A 159 2.78 -7.82 1.33
N SER A 160 3.88 -7.85 0.58
CA SER A 160 4.11 -6.94 -0.54
C SER A 160 3.21 -7.24 -1.75
N CYS A 161 2.92 -6.22 -2.53
CA CYS A 161 2.32 -6.42 -3.86
C CYS A 161 3.36 -7.06 -4.78
N ILE A 162 2.98 -8.15 -5.44
CA ILE A 162 3.85 -8.88 -6.39
C ILE A 162 3.49 -8.61 -7.85
N GLY A 163 2.61 -7.67 -8.12
CA GLY A 163 2.21 -7.31 -9.49
C GLY A 163 1.45 -8.41 -10.26
N CYS A 164 0.79 -9.34 -9.58
CA CYS A 164 0.18 -10.51 -10.22
C CYS A 164 -1.08 -10.22 -11.08
N GLY A 165 -1.64 -9.02 -11.00
CA GLY A 165 -2.79 -8.58 -11.79
C GLY A 165 -4.14 -9.24 -11.47
N LYS A 166 -4.25 -10.17 -10.49
CA LYS A 166 -5.51 -10.85 -10.16
C LYS A 166 -6.60 -9.87 -9.72
N CYS A 167 -6.24 -8.86 -8.91
CA CYS A 167 -7.17 -7.83 -8.45
C CYS A 167 -7.72 -6.97 -9.60
N VAL A 168 -6.88 -6.68 -10.62
CA VAL A 168 -7.30 -5.93 -11.82
C VAL A 168 -8.37 -6.72 -12.57
N LYS A 169 -8.11 -8.00 -12.86
CA LYS A 169 -9.04 -8.89 -13.59
C LYS A 169 -10.37 -9.10 -12.86
N THR A 170 -10.37 -9.02 -11.52
CA THR A 170 -11.56 -9.26 -10.69
C THR A 170 -12.38 -7.99 -10.46
N CYS A 171 -11.84 -6.80 -10.77
CA CYS A 171 -12.52 -5.54 -10.49
C CYS A 171 -13.60 -5.24 -11.57
N PRO A 172 -14.91 -5.26 -11.23
CA PRO A 172 -15.97 -4.99 -12.20
C PRO A 172 -16.12 -3.51 -12.54
N PHE A 173 -15.42 -2.62 -11.82
CA PHE A 173 -15.52 -1.17 -11.98
C PHE A 173 -14.27 -0.57 -12.64
N GLU A 174 -13.33 -1.39 -13.08
CA GLU A 174 -12.06 -0.95 -13.68
C GLU A 174 -11.32 0.09 -12.80
N ALA A 175 -11.51 -0.01 -11.49
CA ALA A 175 -10.94 0.93 -10.53
C ALA A 175 -9.49 0.57 -10.15
N ILE A 176 -8.90 -0.47 -10.71
CA ILE A 176 -7.56 -0.95 -10.35
C ILE A 176 -6.66 -0.91 -11.57
N THR A 177 -5.59 -0.15 -11.50
CA THR A 177 -4.51 -0.12 -12.48
C THR A 177 -3.30 -0.90 -11.98
N LEU A 178 -2.48 -1.41 -12.90
CA LEU A 178 -1.24 -2.10 -12.60
C LEU A 178 -0.11 -1.44 -13.39
N GLU A 179 0.77 -0.74 -12.69
CA GLU A 179 1.91 -0.05 -13.27
C GLU A 179 3.18 -0.35 -12.46
N ASN A 180 4.29 -0.54 -13.14
CA ASN A 180 5.59 -0.78 -12.49
C ASN A 180 5.51 -1.89 -11.41
N ASN A 181 4.90 -3.04 -11.71
CA ASN A 181 4.68 -4.17 -10.79
C ASN A 181 3.84 -3.86 -9.55
N LEU A 182 3.22 -2.70 -9.48
CA LEU A 182 2.40 -2.25 -8.36
C LEU A 182 0.96 -2.02 -8.82
N ALA A 183 0.00 -2.62 -8.14
CA ALA A 183 -1.40 -2.29 -8.36
C ALA A 183 -1.79 -1.05 -7.55
N TYR A 184 -2.70 -0.26 -8.11
CA TYR A 184 -3.27 0.92 -7.45
C TYR A 184 -4.78 0.91 -7.58
N ILE A 185 -5.50 1.23 -6.50
CA ILE A 185 -6.96 1.37 -6.49
C ILE A 185 -7.31 2.84 -6.50
N ASP A 186 -7.96 3.29 -7.58
CA ASP A 186 -8.52 4.64 -7.69
C ASP A 186 -9.71 4.79 -6.73
N PRO A 187 -9.64 5.66 -5.73
CA PRO A 187 -10.71 5.84 -4.75
C PRO A 187 -12.01 6.37 -5.39
N ASN A 188 -11.93 7.15 -6.47
CA ASN A 188 -13.09 7.75 -7.12
C ASN A 188 -13.91 6.72 -7.91
N LYS A 189 -13.23 5.74 -8.52
CA LYS A 189 -13.86 4.65 -9.27
C LYS A 189 -14.28 3.48 -8.38
N CYS A 190 -13.64 3.31 -7.22
CA CYS A 190 -13.84 2.17 -6.34
C CYS A 190 -15.20 2.24 -5.63
N LYS A 191 -16.05 1.23 -5.83
CA LYS A 191 -17.34 1.09 -5.13
C LYS A 191 -17.25 0.25 -3.84
N SER A 192 -16.05 -0.01 -3.33
CA SER A 192 -15.80 -0.72 -2.07
C SER A 192 -16.47 -2.12 -2.01
N CYS A 193 -16.52 -2.84 -3.14
CA CYS A 193 -17.17 -4.16 -3.26
C CYS A 193 -16.37 -5.32 -2.64
N ARG A 194 -15.10 -5.11 -2.28
CA ARG A 194 -14.21 -6.06 -1.58
C ARG A 194 -13.77 -7.31 -2.38
N LYS A 195 -14.20 -7.51 -3.63
CA LYS A 195 -13.83 -8.68 -4.45
C LYS A 195 -12.31 -8.82 -4.65
N CYS A 196 -11.61 -7.70 -4.81
CA CYS A 196 -10.15 -7.68 -4.98
C CYS A 196 -9.39 -8.15 -3.73
N VAL A 197 -9.95 -7.97 -2.53
CA VAL A 197 -9.33 -8.41 -1.28
C VAL A 197 -9.27 -9.94 -1.22
N GLU A 198 -10.34 -10.62 -1.66
CA GLU A 198 -10.45 -12.09 -1.63
C GLU A 198 -9.45 -12.80 -2.54
N VAL A 199 -9.11 -12.18 -3.66
CA VAL A 199 -8.23 -12.80 -4.67
C VAL A 199 -6.76 -12.44 -4.50
N CYS A 200 -6.43 -11.58 -3.52
CA CYS A 200 -5.06 -11.15 -3.28
C CYS A 200 -4.26 -12.24 -2.56
N PRO A 201 -3.25 -12.88 -3.20
CA PRO A 201 -2.51 -13.98 -2.59
C PRO A 201 -1.53 -13.51 -1.50
N GLN A 202 -1.23 -12.20 -1.46
CA GLN A 202 -0.30 -11.61 -0.48
C GLN A 202 -1.00 -10.81 0.61
N ASN A 203 -2.34 -10.79 0.65
CA ASN A 203 -3.12 -9.99 1.60
C ASN A 203 -2.69 -8.51 1.65
N THR A 204 -2.24 -7.98 0.50
CA THR A 204 -1.74 -6.60 0.40
C THR A 204 -2.88 -5.57 0.40
N ILE A 205 -4.10 -6.01 0.06
CA ILE A 205 -5.26 -5.13 -0.05
C ILE A 205 -5.96 -5.09 1.30
N ILE A 206 -6.01 -3.89 1.88
CA ILE A 206 -6.64 -3.65 3.18
C ILE A 206 -8.05 -3.10 2.96
N GLU A 207 -8.96 -3.55 3.80
CA GLU A 207 -10.33 -3.04 3.94
C GLU A 207 -10.52 -2.46 5.34
N LEU A 208 -10.98 -1.21 5.41
CA LEU A 208 -11.22 -0.51 6.68
C LEU A 208 -12.70 -0.25 6.89
N ASN A 209 -13.13 -0.36 8.15
CA ASN A 209 -14.50 -0.04 8.61
C ASN A 209 -15.61 -0.88 7.95
N PHE A 210 -15.28 -2.10 7.52
CA PHE A 210 -16.26 -3.05 7.05
C PHE A 210 -16.71 -4.00 8.16
N PRO A 211 -17.98 -4.47 8.10
CA PRO A 211 -18.42 -5.54 8.98
C PRO A 211 -17.61 -6.82 8.70
N PRO A 212 -17.40 -7.67 9.72
CA PRO A 212 -16.71 -8.93 9.54
C PRO A 212 -17.37 -9.76 8.44
N ARG A 213 -16.57 -10.44 7.63
CA ARG A 213 -17.08 -11.31 6.57
C ARG A 213 -17.75 -12.52 7.21
N LYS A 214 -18.89 -12.92 6.66
CA LYS A 214 -19.44 -14.23 6.96
C LYS A 214 -18.40 -15.27 6.51
N PRO A 215 -18.08 -16.30 7.34
CA PRO A 215 -17.16 -17.34 6.92
C PRO A 215 -17.70 -17.97 5.63
N LYS A 216 -16.86 -18.04 4.59
CA LYS A 216 -17.16 -18.87 3.42
C LYS A 216 -17.27 -20.30 3.94
N ALA A 217 -18.38 -20.98 3.67
CA ALA A 217 -18.43 -22.43 3.79
C ALA A 217 -17.22 -22.97 3.01
N GLU A 218 -16.39 -23.77 3.65
CA GLU A 218 -15.22 -24.41 3.06
C GLU A 218 -15.66 -25.17 1.82
N GLU A 219 -15.33 -24.62 0.65
CA GLU A 219 -15.41 -25.35 -0.61
C GLU A 219 -14.28 -26.40 -0.55
N ALA A 220 -14.66 -27.66 -0.37
CA ALA A 220 -13.75 -28.79 -0.29
C ALA A 220 -12.74 -28.77 -1.44
N PRO A 221 -11.48 -29.13 -1.23
CA PRO A 221 -10.46 -29.14 -2.27
C PRO A 221 -10.87 -30.10 -3.37
N LYS A 222 -11.01 -29.59 -4.60
CA LYS A 222 -11.24 -30.43 -5.79
C LYS A 222 -10.09 -31.42 -5.89
N PRO A 223 -10.37 -32.73 -6.09
CA PRO A 223 -9.33 -33.75 -6.24
C PRO A 223 -8.48 -33.42 -7.47
N LYS A 224 -7.17 -33.43 -7.28
CA LYS A 224 -6.19 -33.36 -8.37
C LYS A 224 -6.38 -34.64 -9.19
N THR A 225 -6.80 -34.50 -10.45
CA THR A 225 -6.72 -35.57 -11.43
C THR A 225 -5.27 -35.95 -11.61
N GLU A 226 -4.94 -37.18 -11.23
CA GLU A 226 -3.67 -37.84 -11.51
C GLU A 226 -3.51 -37.95 -13.04
N GLU A 227 -2.52 -37.24 -13.55
CA GLU A 227 -2.03 -37.44 -14.91
C GLU A 227 -1.20 -38.72 -14.93
N THR A 228 -1.76 -39.76 -15.55
CA THR A 228 -1.13 -41.04 -15.78
C THR A 228 0.16 -40.87 -16.58
N SER A 229 1.28 -41.16 -15.95
CA SER A 229 2.59 -41.26 -16.58
C SER A 229 2.64 -42.43 -17.55
N LYS A 230 2.94 -42.13 -18.83
CA LYS A 230 3.30 -43.14 -19.85
C LYS A 230 4.68 -43.73 -19.49
N PRO A 231 4.89 -45.05 -19.66
CA PRO A 231 6.18 -45.68 -19.42
C PRO A 231 7.19 -45.30 -20.53
N VAL A 232 8.36 -44.80 -20.08
CA VAL A 232 9.52 -44.56 -20.96
C VAL A 232 10.28 -45.89 -21.13
N ALA A 233 10.48 -46.29 -22.37
CA ALA A 233 11.22 -47.49 -22.76
C ALA A 233 12.71 -47.35 -22.39
N ALA A 234 13.27 -48.45 -21.90
CA ALA A 234 14.65 -48.57 -21.54
C ALA A 234 15.57 -48.60 -22.77
N GLU A 235 16.50 -47.65 -22.89
CA GLU A 235 17.63 -47.69 -23.78
C GLU A 235 18.91 -48.14 -23.03
N THR A 236 19.53 -49.17 -23.56
CA THR A 236 20.74 -49.81 -23.04
C THR A 236 21.97 -48.93 -23.20
N PRO A 237 22.95 -48.97 -22.30
CA PRO A 237 24.15 -48.14 -22.35
C PRO A 237 25.19 -48.70 -23.36
N LYS A 238 25.62 -47.88 -24.31
CA LYS A 238 26.81 -48.14 -25.14
C LYS A 238 28.08 -47.76 -24.37
N THR A 239 28.92 -48.76 -24.20
CA THR A 239 30.30 -48.67 -23.75
C THR A 239 31.12 -47.75 -24.65
N VAL A 240 31.81 -46.77 -24.08
CA VAL A 240 32.86 -45.98 -24.76
C VAL A 240 34.18 -46.25 -24.07
N ALA A 241 35.09 -46.71 -24.89
CA ALA A 241 36.48 -47.08 -24.52
C ALA A 241 37.32 -45.87 -24.09
N THR A 242 38.13 -46.10 -23.10
CA THR A 242 39.17 -45.23 -22.55
C THR A 242 40.32 -45.11 -23.55
N GLU A 243 40.70 -43.88 -23.91
CA GLU A 243 42.02 -43.57 -24.49
C GLU A 243 42.77 -42.60 -23.58
N ALA A 244 44.03 -43.00 -23.25
CA ALA A 244 44.93 -42.28 -22.37
C ALA A 244 45.64 -41.13 -23.10
N PRO A 245 46.01 -40.02 -22.42
CA PRO A 245 46.79 -38.97 -23.05
C PRO A 245 48.30 -39.32 -23.07
N LYS A 246 48.92 -39.14 -24.26
CA LYS A 246 50.34 -39.14 -24.43
C LYS A 246 50.99 -37.82 -23.97
N VAL A 247 51.99 -37.97 -23.10
CA VAL A 247 52.92 -36.91 -22.74
C VAL A 247 53.96 -36.82 -23.83
N THR A 248 54.26 -35.62 -24.31
CA THR A 248 55.52 -35.28 -25.01
C THR A 248 55.98 -33.90 -24.54
N GLU A 249 57.13 -33.89 -23.96
CA GLU A 249 58.29 -33.02 -23.84
C GLU A 249 58.07 -31.51 -24.06
#